data_6e48d03e2f290332b0ba75d1209c73c0
#
_entry.id   6e48d03e2f290332b0ba75d1209c73c0
#
_cell.length_a   1.000
_cell.length_b   1.000
_cell.length_c   1.000
_cell.angle_alpha   90.00
_cell.angle_beta   90.00
_cell.angle_gamma   90.00
#
_symmetry.space_group_name_H-M   'P 1'
#
loop_
_entity.id
_entity.type
_entity.pdbx_description
1 polymer ?
#
loop_
_entity_poly.entity_id
_entity_poly.type
_entity_poly.pdbx_seq_one_letter_code
_entity_poly.pdbx_strand_id
1 'polypeptide(L)'
;MNKEERQLKLREKFDSMTAFDRAYRISLNNIGGIDEAGRGPLAGPVVAACVVLGENFDIVGIDDSKKLSPKKREELFEKITSKALAYGIGIEDNNVIDEINILQATMRAMKTAALEANRSLEEKVGKDGIKLLLLDAVSLKDIDIRQESVIKGDAKSLSIAAASIIAKVTRDRIMTEYHEEYPYYGFDSNKGCLLYTSPSPRD
;
A
#
# COMPACT_ATOMS: atom_id res chain seq x y z
N MET A 1 21.99 16.32 11.50
CA MET A 1 22.20 15.57 10.23
C MET A 1 22.12 16.57 9.09
N ASN A 2 23.17 16.72 8.31
CA ASN A 2 23.20 17.63 7.17
C ASN A 2 22.41 17.03 5.96
N LYS A 3 22.26 17.83 4.89
CA LYS A 3 21.47 17.44 3.71
C LYS A 3 22.09 16.23 2.98
N GLU A 4 23.40 16.18 2.90
CA GLU A 4 24.15 15.11 2.24
C GLU A 4 24.05 13.78 2.99
N GLU A 5 24.24 13.80 4.32
CA GLU A 5 24.04 12.62 5.18
C GLU A 5 22.62 12.05 5.06
N ARG A 6 21.62 12.95 4.95
CA ARG A 6 20.22 12.52 4.76
C ARG A 6 20.02 11.85 3.41
N GLN A 7 20.58 12.39 2.34
CA GLN A 7 20.48 11.80 1.02
C GLN A 7 21.20 10.43 0.94
N LEU A 8 22.38 10.33 1.55
CA LEU A 8 23.11 9.07 1.62
C LEU A 8 22.28 7.98 2.30
N LYS A 9 21.69 8.27 3.47
CA LYS A 9 20.83 7.31 4.19
C LYS A 9 19.60 6.88 3.38
N LEU A 10 18.97 7.79 2.65
CA LEU A 10 17.84 7.46 1.78
C LEU A 10 18.29 6.54 0.63
N ARG A 11 19.48 6.76 0.08
CA ARG A 11 20.03 5.92 -0.96
C ARG A 11 20.39 4.53 -0.45
N GLU A 12 21.11 4.44 0.67
CA GLU A 12 21.44 3.17 1.32
C GLU A 12 20.19 2.34 1.61
N LYS A 13 19.14 2.98 2.13
CA LYS A 13 17.87 2.30 2.37
C LYS A 13 17.22 1.80 1.09
N PHE A 14 17.15 2.64 0.06
CA PHE A 14 16.62 2.25 -1.25
C PHE A 14 17.39 1.05 -1.83
N ASP A 15 18.71 1.09 -1.79
CA ASP A 15 19.57 0.02 -2.31
C ASP A 15 19.35 -1.29 -1.52
N SER A 16 19.20 -1.22 -0.19
CA SER A 16 18.89 -2.38 0.66
C SER A 16 17.53 -2.99 0.34
N MET A 17 16.48 -2.18 0.20
CA MET A 17 15.13 -2.64 -0.13
C MET A 17 15.05 -3.20 -1.55
N THR A 18 15.77 -2.60 -2.49
CA THR A 18 15.91 -3.09 -3.86
C THR A 18 16.64 -4.43 -3.90
N ALA A 19 17.71 -4.58 -3.12
CA ALA A 19 18.45 -5.84 -3.03
C ALA A 19 17.60 -6.97 -2.47
N PHE A 20 16.75 -6.66 -1.48
CA PHE A 20 15.79 -7.62 -0.93
C PHE A 20 14.83 -8.13 -2.02
N ASP A 21 14.15 -7.24 -2.73
CA ASP A 21 13.24 -7.60 -3.81
C ASP A 21 13.96 -8.35 -4.95
N ARG A 22 15.20 -7.93 -5.28
CA ARG A 22 16.02 -8.57 -6.32
C ARG A 22 16.35 -10.02 -5.99
N ALA A 23 16.55 -10.38 -4.71
CA ALA A 23 16.82 -11.76 -4.30
C ALA A 23 15.68 -12.72 -4.70
N TYR A 24 14.43 -12.25 -4.67
CA TYR A 24 13.28 -13.04 -5.17
C TYR A 24 13.18 -13.04 -6.69
N ARG A 25 13.59 -11.97 -7.36
CA ARG A 25 13.53 -11.85 -8.83
C ARG A 25 14.51 -12.76 -9.57
N ILE A 26 15.59 -13.18 -8.95
CA ILE A 26 16.57 -14.11 -9.57
C ILE A 26 15.90 -15.39 -10.05
N SER A 27 14.88 -15.87 -9.32
CA SER A 27 14.13 -17.09 -9.67
C SER A 27 12.72 -16.80 -10.24
N LEU A 28 12.19 -15.60 -10.05
CA LEU A 28 10.81 -15.24 -10.35
C LEU A 28 10.75 -13.80 -10.88
N ASN A 29 10.59 -13.61 -12.19
CA ASN A 29 10.74 -12.32 -12.86
C ASN A 29 9.81 -11.22 -12.32
N ASN A 30 8.54 -11.52 -12.09
CA ASN A 30 7.53 -10.54 -11.70
C ASN A 30 7.07 -10.78 -10.27
N ILE A 31 7.49 -9.92 -9.35
CA ILE A 31 7.04 -9.92 -7.96
C ILE A 31 6.12 -8.74 -7.71
N GLY A 32 5.02 -8.97 -6.98
CA GLY A 32 4.11 -7.94 -6.50
C GLY A 32 4.26 -7.76 -5.00
N GLY A 33 4.43 -6.53 -4.51
CA GLY A 33 4.37 -6.21 -3.08
C GLY A 33 2.96 -5.74 -2.72
N ILE A 34 2.41 -6.22 -1.61
CA ILE A 34 1.05 -5.88 -1.13
C ILE A 34 1.13 -5.28 0.27
N ASP A 35 0.37 -4.21 0.49
CA ASP A 35 0.12 -3.62 1.81
C ASP A 35 -1.27 -2.99 1.86
N GLU A 36 -1.77 -2.67 3.08
CA GLU A 36 -3.08 -2.09 3.32
C GLU A 36 -3.05 -0.84 4.18
N ALA A 37 -4.12 -0.06 4.10
CA ALA A 37 -4.45 1.05 4.98
C ALA A 37 -5.91 0.97 5.42
N GLY A 38 -6.19 1.25 6.72
CA GLY A 38 -7.57 1.30 7.21
C GLY A 38 -7.98 0.21 8.20
N ARG A 39 -7.10 -0.74 8.58
CA ARG A 39 -7.42 -1.76 9.58
C ARG A 39 -7.59 -1.25 11.01
N GLY A 40 -6.90 -0.16 11.37
CA GLY A 40 -6.93 0.39 12.73
C GLY A 40 -8.01 1.43 12.99
N PRO A 41 -8.34 2.34 12.05
CA PRO A 41 -9.41 3.31 12.21
C PRO A 41 -10.78 2.65 12.36
N LEU A 42 -11.71 3.33 13.09
CA LEU A 42 -13.09 2.85 13.29
C LEU A 42 -14.02 3.24 12.14
N ALA A 43 -13.69 4.27 11.38
CA ALA A 43 -14.52 4.76 10.27
C ALA A 43 -13.76 4.72 8.96
N GLY A 44 -14.52 4.54 7.88
CA GLY A 44 -14.03 4.54 6.50
C GLY A 44 -13.59 3.16 5.99
N PRO A 45 -13.20 3.09 4.72
CA PRO A 45 -12.89 1.83 4.05
C PRO A 45 -11.53 1.25 4.49
N VAL A 46 -11.35 -0.03 4.24
CA VAL A 46 -10.01 -0.63 4.11
C VAL A 46 -9.59 -0.59 2.64
N VAL A 47 -8.37 -0.15 2.40
CA VAL A 47 -7.78 -0.04 1.06
C VAL A 47 -6.50 -0.84 1.03
N ALA A 48 -6.35 -1.70 0.04
CA ALA A 48 -5.10 -2.42 -0.22
C ALA A 48 -4.55 -2.03 -1.59
N ALA A 49 -3.24 -2.13 -1.75
CA ALA A 49 -2.59 -1.97 -3.04
C ALA A 49 -1.60 -3.11 -3.30
N CYS A 50 -1.44 -3.46 -4.57
CA CYS A 50 -0.40 -4.34 -5.07
C CYS A 50 0.44 -3.60 -6.08
N VAL A 51 1.76 -3.64 -5.95
CA VAL A 51 2.69 -2.91 -6.83
C VAL A 51 3.74 -3.84 -7.39
N VAL A 52 3.92 -3.81 -8.72
CA VAL A 52 4.98 -4.51 -9.44
C VAL A 52 5.97 -3.47 -9.94
N LEU A 53 7.19 -3.50 -9.42
CA LEU A 53 8.26 -2.59 -9.83
C LEU A 53 9.15 -3.24 -10.90
N GLY A 54 9.60 -2.45 -11.87
CA GLY A 54 10.57 -2.90 -12.87
C GLY A 54 12.01 -2.89 -12.34
N GLU A 55 12.91 -3.51 -13.08
CA GLU A 55 14.35 -3.54 -12.74
C GLU A 55 14.99 -2.15 -12.72
N ASN A 56 14.51 -1.26 -13.58
CA ASN A 56 15.01 0.11 -13.72
C ASN A 56 14.27 1.13 -12.83
N PHE A 57 13.56 0.65 -11.82
CA PHE A 57 12.86 1.54 -10.88
C PHE A 57 13.86 2.24 -9.97
N ASP A 58 13.87 3.59 -9.98
CA ASP A 58 14.94 4.43 -9.41
C ASP A 58 14.43 5.53 -8.45
N ILE A 59 13.20 5.40 -7.93
CA ILE A 59 12.62 6.42 -7.04
C ILE A 59 13.12 6.25 -5.61
N VAL A 60 14.09 7.08 -5.24
CA VAL A 60 14.64 7.15 -3.88
C VAL A 60 13.69 7.88 -2.93
N GLY A 61 13.65 7.44 -1.66
CA GLY A 61 12.86 8.05 -0.60
C GLY A 61 11.53 7.38 -0.33
N ILE A 62 11.26 6.24 -0.97
CA ILE A 62 10.18 5.33 -0.58
C ILE A 62 10.53 4.75 0.79
N ASP A 63 9.56 4.76 1.70
CA ASP A 63 9.63 4.23 3.06
C ASP A 63 8.22 3.84 3.51
N ASP A 64 8.11 3.19 4.66
CA ASP A 64 6.84 3.00 5.38
C ASP A 64 6.03 4.30 5.36
N SER A 65 4.80 4.23 4.86
CA SER A 65 3.94 5.40 4.64
C SER A 65 3.71 6.22 5.91
N LYS A 66 3.77 5.59 7.10
CA LYS A 66 3.60 6.25 8.40
C LYS A 66 4.76 7.18 8.77
N LYS A 67 5.95 6.96 8.18
CA LYS A 67 7.15 7.79 8.39
C LYS A 67 7.23 8.99 7.44
N LEU A 68 6.37 9.04 6.44
CA LEU A 68 6.35 10.09 5.42
C LEU A 68 5.31 11.16 5.75
N SER A 69 5.63 12.42 5.44
CA SER A 69 4.63 13.49 5.50
C SER A 69 3.55 13.30 4.42
N PRO A 70 2.33 13.82 4.61
CA PRO A 70 1.27 13.74 3.60
C PRO A 70 1.72 14.25 2.22
N LYS A 71 2.38 15.41 2.17
CA LYS A 71 2.92 15.97 0.92
C LYS A 71 3.91 15.02 0.24
N LYS A 72 4.79 14.36 1.04
CA LYS A 72 5.78 13.44 0.49
C LYS A 72 5.14 12.16 -0.03
N ARG A 73 4.09 11.67 0.63
CA ARG A 73 3.30 10.52 0.14
C ARG A 73 2.65 10.83 -1.21
N GLU A 74 2.01 12.00 -1.36
CA GLU A 74 1.40 12.42 -2.64
C GLU A 74 2.44 12.50 -3.76
N GLU A 75 3.60 13.15 -3.54
CA GLU A 75 4.68 13.18 -4.52
C GLU A 75 5.16 11.78 -4.94
N LEU A 76 5.26 10.87 -3.99
CA LEU A 76 5.70 9.50 -4.25
C LEU A 76 4.61 8.68 -4.92
N PHE A 77 3.34 8.88 -4.57
CA PHE A 77 2.21 8.23 -5.22
C PHE A 77 2.24 8.48 -6.73
N GLU A 78 2.33 9.74 -7.16
CA GLU A 78 2.39 10.10 -8.59
C GLU A 78 3.61 9.47 -9.29
N LYS A 79 4.76 9.47 -8.63
CA LYS A 79 5.98 8.86 -9.18
C LYS A 79 5.89 7.35 -9.28
N ILE A 80 5.35 6.68 -8.27
CA ILE A 80 5.21 5.22 -8.24
C ILE A 80 4.23 4.79 -9.32
N THR A 81 3.04 5.40 -9.39
CA THR A 81 2.01 5.03 -10.37
C THR A 81 2.45 5.27 -11.81
N SER A 82 3.29 6.30 -12.06
CA SER A 82 3.83 6.58 -13.38
C SER A 82 4.95 5.64 -13.82
N LYS A 83 5.73 5.06 -12.87
CA LYS A 83 6.93 4.25 -13.17
C LYS A 83 6.80 2.77 -12.86
N ALA A 84 5.79 2.36 -12.11
CA ALA A 84 5.54 0.95 -11.85
C ALA A 84 5.19 0.21 -13.15
N LEU A 85 5.64 -1.04 -13.27
CA LEU A 85 5.22 -1.92 -14.36
C LEU A 85 3.72 -2.13 -14.32
N ALA A 86 3.19 -2.40 -13.13
CA ALA A 86 1.77 -2.51 -12.89
C ALA A 86 1.45 -2.18 -11.43
N TYR A 87 0.23 -1.78 -11.17
CA TYR A 87 -0.34 -1.71 -9.83
C TYR A 87 -1.84 -1.99 -9.89
N GLY A 88 -2.41 -2.39 -8.77
CA GLY A 88 -3.84 -2.56 -8.58
C GLY A 88 -4.24 -2.09 -7.19
N ILE A 89 -5.50 -1.68 -7.04
CA ILE A 89 -6.06 -1.16 -5.79
C ILE A 89 -7.34 -1.92 -5.50
N GLY A 90 -7.48 -2.43 -4.27
CA GLY A 90 -8.72 -3.03 -3.78
C GLY A 90 -9.28 -2.19 -2.64
N ILE A 91 -10.58 -1.96 -2.65
CA ILE A 91 -11.28 -1.13 -1.67
C ILE A 91 -12.49 -1.92 -1.18
N GLU A 92 -12.65 -2.01 0.14
CA GLU A 92 -13.87 -2.53 0.76
C GLU A 92 -14.42 -1.48 1.72
N ASP A 93 -15.69 -1.17 1.55
CA ASP A 93 -16.38 -0.15 2.33
C ASP A 93 -16.79 -0.64 3.74
N ASN A 94 -17.39 0.25 4.51
CA ASN A 94 -17.88 -0.08 5.86
C ASN A 94 -18.98 -1.15 5.84
N ASN A 95 -19.83 -1.21 4.82
CA ASN A 95 -20.91 -2.21 4.77
C ASN A 95 -20.31 -3.62 4.65
N VAL A 96 -19.31 -3.78 3.80
CA VAL A 96 -18.56 -5.04 3.67
C VAL A 96 -17.80 -5.37 4.95
N ILE A 97 -17.19 -4.38 5.60
CA ILE A 97 -16.46 -4.58 6.87
C ILE A 97 -17.44 -5.07 7.96
N ASP A 98 -18.63 -4.50 8.03
CA ASP A 98 -19.65 -4.90 9.00
C ASP A 98 -20.21 -6.30 8.73
N GLU A 99 -20.31 -6.69 7.45
CA GLU A 99 -20.80 -8.02 7.05
C GLU A 99 -19.80 -9.15 7.33
N ILE A 100 -18.52 -8.95 6.95
CA ILE A 100 -17.52 -10.04 6.96
C ILE A 100 -16.35 -9.82 7.92
N ASN A 101 -16.34 -8.76 8.71
CA ASN A 101 -15.31 -8.22 9.59
C ASN A 101 -14.08 -7.65 8.85
N ILE A 102 -13.30 -6.82 9.59
CA ILE A 102 -12.15 -6.09 9.04
C ILE A 102 -11.04 -7.01 8.50
N LEU A 103 -10.81 -8.18 9.08
CA LEU A 103 -9.79 -9.11 8.61
C LEU A 103 -10.16 -9.69 7.24
N GLN A 104 -11.40 -10.16 7.08
CA GLN A 104 -11.86 -10.73 5.81
C GLN A 104 -11.98 -9.65 4.72
N ALA A 105 -12.46 -8.45 5.08
CA ALA A 105 -12.50 -7.30 4.17
C ALA A 105 -11.09 -6.92 3.70
N THR A 106 -10.10 -6.89 4.59
CA THR A 106 -8.70 -6.65 4.22
C THR A 106 -8.18 -7.70 3.23
N MET A 107 -8.41 -8.98 3.51
CA MET A 107 -7.96 -10.06 2.62
C MET A 107 -8.64 -9.98 1.26
N ARG A 108 -9.92 -9.60 1.21
CA ARG A 108 -10.67 -9.39 -0.03
C ARG A 108 -10.13 -8.19 -0.81
N ALA A 109 -9.87 -7.07 -0.17
CA ALA A 109 -9.23 -5.90 -0.78
C ALA A 109 -7.85 -6.24 -1.35
N MET A 110 -7.01 -6.96 -0.60
CA MET A 110 -5.69 -7.40 -1.06
C MET A 110 -5.78 -8.33 -2.27
N LYS A 111 -6.74 -9.27 -2.27
CA LYS A 111 -6.97 -10.17 -3.41
C LYS A 111 -7.38 -9.38 -4.65
N THR A 112 -8.31 -8.43 -4.53
CA THR A 112 -8.71 -7.54 -5.62
C THR A 112 -7.52 -6.76 -6.16
N ALA A 113 -6.72 -6.14 -5.29
CA ALA A 113 -5.52 -5.40 -5.68
C ALA A 113 -4.50 -6.28 -6.44
N ALA A 114 -4.27 -7.51 -5.97
CA ALA A 114 -3.36 -8.45 -6.62
C ALA A 114 -3.84 -8.85 -8.01
N LEU A 115 -5.13 -9.17 -8.16
CA LEU A 115 -5.71 -9.57 -9.44
C LEU A 115 -5.73 -8.43 -10.46
N GLU A 116 -6.02 -7.19 -10.02
CA GLU A 116 -5.94 -6.00 -10.87
C GLU A 116 -4.52 -5.71 -11.32
N ALA A 117 -3.53 -5.77 -10.40
CA ALA A 117 -2.13 -5.60 -10.74
C ALA A 117 -1.65 -6.67 -11.72
N ASN A 118 -2.07 -7.94 -11.51
CA ASN A 118 -1.74 -9.04 -12.40
C ASN A 118 -2.29 -8.81 -13.81
N ARG A 119 -3.57 -8.46 -13.93
CA ARG A 119 -4.21 -8.16 -15.22
C ARG A 119 -3.51 -6.99 -15.93
N SER A 120 -3.25 -5.88 -15.21
CA SER A 120 -2.54 -4.74 -15.76
C SER A 120 -1.11 -5.08 -16.24
N LEU A 121 -0.44 -6.00 -15.54
CA LEU A 121 0.87 -6.50 -15.95
C LEU A 121 0.78 -7.35 -17.23
N GLU A 122 -0.15 -8.29 -17.29
CA GLU A 122 -0.36 -9.17 -18.45
C GLU A 122 -0.71 -8.38 -19.72
N GLU A 123 -1.48 -7.31 -19.60
CA GLU A 123 -1.79 -6.41 -20.71
C GLU A 123 -0.54 -5.70 -21.27
N LYS A 124 0.46 -5.43 -20.42
CA LYS A 124 1.70 -4.72 -20.81
C LYS A 124 2.81 -5.64 -21.30
N VAL A 125 2.98 -6.80 -20.67
CA VAL A 125 4.12 -7.70 -20.93
C VAL A 125 3.72 -9.06 -21.50
N GLY A 126 2.44 -9.25 -21.85
CA GLY A 126 1.89 -10.52 -22.33
C GLY A 126 1.56 -11.46 -21.16
N LYS A 127 1.42 -12.78 -21.44
CA LYS A 127 0.93 -13.76 -20.47
C LYS A 127 1.82 -14.01 -19.23
N ASP A 128 2.85 -13.19 -19.04
CA ASP A 128 3.81 -13.35 -17.94
C ASP A 128 3.39 -12.50 -16.72
N GLY A 129 2.30 -12.89 -16.09
CA GLY A 129 1.77 -12.24 -14.89
C GLY A 129 2.68 -12.32 -13.66
N ILE A 130 2.15 -11.90 -12.52
CA ILE A 130 2.84 -11.94 -11.22
C ILE A 130 3.13 -13.39 -10.83
N LYS A 131 4.38 -13.70 -10.49
CA LYS A 131 4.83 -15.06 -10.09
C LYS A 131 4.92 -15.22 -8.58
N LEU A 132 5.08 -14.11 -7.85
CA LEU A 132 5.19 -14.11 -6.40
C LEU A 132 4.56 -12.84 -5.84
N LEU A 133 3.76 -12.98 -4.80
CA LEU A 133 3.27 -11.90 -3.97
C LEU A 133 4.07 -11.85 -2.66
N LEU A 134 4.62 -10.70 -2.33
CA LEU A 134 5.21 -10.39 -1.03
C LEU A 134 4.17 -9.63 -0.20
N LEU A 135 3.81 -10.16 0.98
CA LEU A 135 2.76 -9.59 1.83
C LEU A 135 3.31 -9.29 3.23
N ASP A 136 2.84 -8.22 3.87
CA ASP A 136 3.19 -7.97 5.27
C ASP A 136 2.30 -8.82 6.21
N ALA A 137 2.90 -9.91 6.73
CA ALA A 137 2.38 -10.79 7.79
C ALA A 137 1.01 -11.46 7.56
N VAL A 138 0.52 -11.57 6.31
CA VAL A 138 -0.74 -12.26 5.97
C VAL A 138 -0.55 -13.24 4.82
N SER A 139 -1.53 -14.13 4.62
CA SER A 139 -1.62 -15.02 3.46
C SER A 139 -3.04 -14.98 2.91
N LEU A 140 -3.16 -14.85 1.59
CA LEU A 140 -4.45 -14.77 0.89
C LEU A 140 -4.93 -16.18 0.53
N LYS A 141 -6.22 -16.43 0.71
CA LYS A 141 -6.88 -17.65 0.24
C LYS A 141 -7.40 -17.47 -1.19
N ASP A 142 -7.56 -18.56 -1.91
CA ASP A 142 -8.20 -18.59 -3.24
C ASP A 142 -7.54 -17.66 -4.27
N ILE A 143 -6.22 -17.57 -4.27
CA ILE A 143 -5.43 -16.91 -5.30
C ILE A 143 -4.31 -17.86 -5.75
N ASP A 144 -4.26 -18.11 -7.06
CA ASP A 144 -3.28 -19.03 -7.68
C ASP A 144 -2.00 -18.28 -8.07
N ILE A 145 -1.41 -17.57 -7.10
CA ILE A 145 -0.11 -16.92 -7.21
C ILE A 145 0.66 -17.30 -5.96
N ARG A 146 1.92 -17.72 -6.13
CA ARG A 146 2.80 -18.01 -5.00
C ARG A 146 2.90 -16.81 -4.06
N GLN A 147 2.94 -17.05 -2.75
CA GLN A 147 2.96 -16.03 -1.72
C GLN A 147 4.11 -16.23 -0.75
N GLU A 148 4.69 -15.12 -0.29
CA GLU A 148 5.70 -15.08 0.75
C GLU A 148 5.34 -14.01 1.78
N SER A 149 5.23 -14.41 3.03
CA SER A 149 4.93 -13.49 4.14
C SER A 149 6.23 -12.88 4.66
N VAL A 150 6.33 -11.55 4.63
CA VAL A 150 7.52 -10.78 5.03
C VAL A 150 7.23 -9.99 6.29
N ILE A 151 7.78 -10.38 7.44
CA ILE A 151 7.62 -9.63 8.68
C ILE A 151 8.27 -8.25 8.56
N LYS A 152 7.51 -7.17 8.81
CA LYS A 152 7.88 -5.76 8.58
C LYS A 152 8.25 -5.54 7.11
N GLY A 153 7.40 -6.00 6.23
CA GLY A 153 7.60 -5.96 4.79
C GLY A 153 7.77 -4.55 4.25
N ASP A 154 7.00 -3.60 4.77
CA ASP A 154 7.06 -2.16 4.48
C ASP A 154 8.44 -1.50 4.77
N ALA A 155 9.23 -2.10 5.65
CA ALA A 155 10.58 -1.65 5.96
C ALA A 155 11.67 -2.38 5.17
N LYS A 156 11.38 -3.55 4.58
CA LYS A 156 12.37 -4.46 3.95
C LYS A 156 12.25 -4.53 2.43
N SER A 157 11.02 -4.54 1.90
CA SER A 157 10.72 -4.70 0.48
C SER A 157 10.32 -3.35 -0.13
N LEU A 158 10.95 -2.99 -1.24
CA LEU A 158 10.63 -1.77 -1.96
C LEU A 158 9.21 -1.83 -2.57
N SER A 159 8.80 -3.00 -3.05
CA SER A 159 7.48 -3.23 -3.63
C SER A 159 6.37 -3.10 -2.58
N ILE A 160 6.57 -3.68 -1.36
CA ILE A 160 5.61 -3.54 -0.25
C ILE A 160 5.53 -2.09 0.23
N ALA A 161 6.68 -1.40 0.39
CA ALA A 161 6.68 0.00 0.79
C ALA A 161 6.01 0.92 -0.26
N ALA A 162 6.17 0.64 -1.54
CA ALA A 162 5.45 1.34 -2.60
C ALA A 162 3.94 1.09 -2.51
N ALA A 163 3.51 -0.14 -2.24
CA ALA A 163 2.10 -0.50 -2.01
C ALA A 163 1.52 0.22 -0.78
N SER A 164 2.27 0.30 0.32
CA SER A 164 1.91 1.05 1.53
C SER A 164 1.57 2.52 1.22
N ILE A 165 2.38 3.16 0.38
CA ILE A 165 2.13 4.56 -0.03
C ILE A 165 0.86 4.66 -0.87
N ILE A 166 0.67 3.78 -1.87
CA ILE A 166 -0.52 3.80 -2.74
C ILE A 166 -1.79 3.56 -1.92
N ALA A 167 -1.80 2.53 -1.07
CA ALA A 167 -2.96 2.23 -0.22
C ALA A 167 -3.29 3.41 0.71
N LYS A 168 -2.26 4.00 1.36
CA LYS A 168 -2.44 5.11 2.29
C LYS A 168 -2.95 6.38 1.62
N VAL A 169 -2.38 6.77 0.48
CA VAL A 169 -2.81 7.97 -0.26
C VAL A 169 -4.23 7.80 -0.79
N THR A 170 -4.54 6.66 -1.39
CA THR A 170 -5.89 6.36 -1.89
C THR A 170 -6.91 6.46 -0.76
N ARG A 171 -6.64 5.84 0.38
CA ARG A 171 -7.54 5.91 1.54
C ARG A 171 -7.67 7.33 2.08
N ASP A 172 -6.58 8.07 2.21
CA ASP A 172 -6.60 9.44 2.73
C ASP A 172 -7.41 10.39 1.82
N ARG A 173 -7.40 10.18 0.50
CA ARG A 173 -8.23 10.90 -0.47
C ARG A 173 -9.71 10.58 -0.26
N ILE A 174 -10.11 9.31 -0.13
CA ILE A 174 -11.50 8.90 0.18
C ILE A 174 -11.97 9.52 1.51
N MET A 175 -11.13 9.52 2.54
CA MET A 175 -11.49 10.13 3.83
C MET A 175 -11.63 11.65 3.75
N THR A 176 -10.97 12.30 2.80
CA THR A 176 -11.15 13.73 2.53
C THR A 176 -12.47 13.99 1.81
N GLU A 177 -12.85 13.15 0.84
CA GLU A 177 -14.18 13.19 0.20
C GLU A 177 -15.30 12.97 1.24
N TYR A 178 -15.15 12.00 2.16
CA TYR A 178 -16.10 11.81 3.25
C TYR A 178 -16.18 13.00 4.20
N HIS A 179 -15.10 13.76 4.39
CA HIS A 179 -15.15 14.98 5.18
C HIS A 179 -16.03 16.07 4.53
N GLU A 180 -16.03 16.18 3.20
CA GLU A 180 -16.90 17.11 2.49
C GLU A 180 -18.39 16.79 2.73
N GLU A 181 -18.73 15.50 2.78
CA GLU A 181 -20.09 15.03 3.04
C GLU A 181 -20.47 15.09 4.54
N TYR A 182 -19.49 14.77 5.42
CA TYR A 182 -19.67 14.65 6.87
C TYR A 182 -18.66 15.51 7.65
N PRO A 183 -18.70 16.85 7.56
CA PRO A 183 -17.67 17.74 8.10
C PRO A 183 -17.53 17.68 9.62
N TYR A 184 -18.59 17.36 10.36
CA TYR A 184 -18.58 17.27 11.82
C TYR A 184 -17.66 16.18 12.38
N TYR A 185 -17.35 15.14 11.60
CA TYR A 185 -16.49 14.05 12.05
C TYR A 185 -14.99 14.35 11.90
N GLY A 186 -14.60 15.40 11.17
CA GLY A 186 -13.20 15.80 10.98
C GLY A 186 -12.36 14.76 10.26
N PHE A 187 -12.92 14.02 9.31
CA PHE A 187 -12.25 12.93 8.59
C PHE A 187 -11.04 13.38 7.77
N ASP A 188 -10.97 14.65 7.39
CA ASP A 188 -9.82 15.26 6.71
C ASP A 188 -8.56 15.27 7.58
N SER A 189 -8.72 15.35 8.91
CA SER A 189 -7.63 15.38 9.87
C SER A 189 -7.39 14.03 10.56
N ASN A 190 -8.44 13.42 11.12
CA ASN A 190 -8.32 12.18 11.90
C ASN A 190 -8.32 10.90 11.07
N LYS A 191 -8.70 10.98 9.77
CA LYS A 191 -8.77 9.86 8.83
C LYS A 191 -9.55 8.65 9.36
N GLY A 192 -10.59 8.91 10.15
CA GLY A 192 -11.45 7.88 10.76
C GLY A 192 -10.87 7.24 12.04
N CYS A 193 -9.73 7.73 12.52
CA CYS A 193 -9.17 7.31 13.80
C CYS A 193 -9.84 8.11 14.93
N LEU A 194 -10.45 7.43 15.91
CA LEU A 194 -10.96 8.09 17.11
C LEU A 194 -9.77 8.55 17.95
N LEU A 195 -9.42 9.80 17.82
CA LEU A 195 -8.64 10.51 18.82
C LEU A 195 -9.61 11.03 19.89
N TYR A 196 -9.14 11.19 21.11
CA TYR A 196 -9.84 11.68 22.32
C TYR A 196 -10.45 13.09 22.19
N THR A 197 -10.68 13.58 20.99
CA THR A 197 -11.17 14.92 20.67
C THR A 197 -12.61 14.95 20.17
N SER A 198 -13.29 13.80 20.11
CA SER A 198 -14.74 13.79 19.86
C SER A 198 -15.44 14.31 21.12
N PRO A 199 -16.20 15.42 21.05
CA PRO A 199 -17.05 15.81 22.18
C PRO A 199 -17.98 14.63 22.47
N SER A 200 -18.09 14.29 23.76
CA SER A 200 -19.02 13.24 24.21
C SER A 200 -20.44 13.59 23.75
N PRO A 201 -21.25 12.63 23.25
CA PRO A 201 -22.64 12.90 22.89
C PRO A 201 -23.56 13.25 24.09
N ARG A 202 -23.02 13.68 25.20
CA ARG A 202 -23.74 13.97 26.42
C ARG A 202 -23.93 15.44 26.72
N ASP A 203 -23.58 16.33 25.84
CA ASP A 203 -23.81 17.78 26.04
C ASP A 203 -24.78 18.32 25.02
#